data_c8386f0401872712ac8e81c2c07111ab
#
_entry.id   c8386f0401872712ac8e81c2c07111ab
#
_cell.length_a   1.000
_cell.length_b   1.000
_cell.length_c   1.000
_cell.angle_alpha   90.00
_cell.angle_beta   90.00
_cell.angle_gamma   90.00
#
_symmetry.space_group_name_H-M   'P 1'
#
loop_
_entity.id
_entity.type
_entity.pdbx_description
1 polymer ?
#
loop_
_entity_poly.entity_id
_entity_poly.type
_entity_poly.pdbx_seq_one_letter_code
_entity_poly.pdbx_strand_id
1 'polypeptide(L)'
;MLTRILAVLITLFSAGSLMTTATADPLYPSPDPDPFFTAPGDLAAKAPGDVVRTRRIDSGPYVGTDAWQVAFRSTNSSGDAIMAATTVLLPIGVKNPPLVSYQALINSLGTKCNPSRSLFNGELQDAVGAMLPIGRGWAVSLPDYLGPNVAYGAAKLSGMVTLDGVRAVQRATEIGLSTSPVAIAGYSGGGMASAWAGALQPTYAPELKLAAIVAGGIPADLEQMALGLGFAPHPGFGLAFAAAMGLEREYPNRLPVSEQLNNTGLWFRDITHDECRRFLLFHGALRSADQLAASKSLMDSPAAKEVLRENSLRYHDGVPTAPMLIWQGIYDELTPFDSVKEVADRYCRAGAPLTFTPYDISEHMTTAVAGFADAWNYVEARFRNDPVPVRC
;
A
#
# COMPACT_ATOMS: atom_id res chain seq x y z
N MET A 1 62.39 61.15 -24.15
CA MET A 1 61.87 60.40 -23.03
C MET A 1 60.62 59.68 -23.49
N LEU A 2 60.73 58.36 -23.76
CA LEU A 2 59.65 57.53 -24.29
C LEU A 2 58.83 56.99 -23.12
N THR A 3 57.54 57.19 -23.15
CA THR A 3 56.60 56.56 -22.24
C THR A 3 55.77 55.53 -23.09
N ARG A 4 55.98 54.25 -22.86
CA ARG A 4 55.24 53.13 -23.50
C ARG A 4 53.93 52.98 -22.77
N ILE A 5 52.82 53.09 -23.47
CA ILE A 5 51.46 52.74 -23.00
C ILE A 5 51.23 51.28 -23.36
N LEU A 6 51.04 50.41 -22.35
CA LEU A 6 50.73 49.01 -22.51
C LEU A 6 49.18 48.85 -22.48
N ALA A 7 48.57 48.54 -23.60
CA ALA A 7 47.15 48.23 -23.69
C ALA A 7 46.93 46.77 -23.30
N VAL A 8 46.20 46.54 -22.18
CA VAL A 8 45.74 45.22 -21.76
C VAL A 8 44.35 45.02 -22.35
N LEU A 9 44.26 44.11 -23.33
CA LEU A 9 42.99 43.59 -23.84
C LEU A 9 42.44 42.56 -22.85
N ILE A 10 41.37 42.93 -22.13
CA ILE A 10 40.59 41.95 -21.33
C ILE A 10 39.52 41.34 -22.22
N THR A 11 39.75 40.13 -22.66
CA THR A 11 38.76 39.28 -23.32
C THR A 11 37.80 38.69 -22.23
N LEU A 12 36.60 39.22 -22.15
CA LEU A 12 35.50 38.65 -21.37
C LEU A 12 34.98 37.39 -22.06
N PHE A 13 35.40 36.23 -21.59
CA PHE A 13 34.73 34.97 -21.89
C PHE A 13 33.42 34.94 -21.10
N SER A 14 32.30 35.22 -21.75
CA SER A 14 30.97 34.89 -21.24
C SER A 14 30.80 33.39 -21.32
N ALA A 15 31.15 32.68 -20.27
CA ALA A 15 30.71 31.31 -20.06
C ALA A 15 29.18 31.32 -19.83
N GLY A 16 28.41 31.15 -20.89
CA GLY A 16 26.99 30.84 -20.80
C GLY A 16 26.86 29.50 -20.06
N SER A 17 26.57 29.55 -18.76
CA SER A 17 26.13 28.39 -18.03
C SER A 17 24.80 27.98 -18.66
N LEU A 18 24.83 26.91 -19.48
CA LEU A 18 23.67 26.12 -19.79
C LEU A 18 23.17 25.57 -18.44
N MET A 19 22.19 26.25 -17.83
CA MET A 19 21.39 25.64 -16.78
C MET A 19 20.66 24.47 -17.45
N THR A 20 21.23 23.28 -17.37
CA THR A 20 20.47 22.05 -17.52
C THR A 20 19.44 22.12 -16.40
N THR A 21 18.18 22.34 -16.72
CA THR A 21 17.08 22.04 -15.84
C THR A 21 17.24 20.57 -15.48
N ALA A 22 17.75 20.29 -14.28
CA ALA A 22 17.72 18.94 -13.75
C ALA A 22 16.24 18.53 -13.74
N THR A 23 15.89 17.56 -14.57
CA THR A 23 14.61 16.89 -14.45
C THR A 23 14.55 16.35 -13.03
N ALA A 24 13.47 16.69 -12.30
CA ALA A 24 13.35 16.24 -10.92
C ALA A 24 12.96 14.75 -10.96
N ASP A 25 13.95 13.88 -10.87
CA ASP A 25 13.75 12.43 -10.83
C ASP A 25 12.91 12.01 -9.62
N PRO A 26 12.17 10.89 -9.71
CA PRO A 26 11.45 10.31 -8.58
C PRO A 26 12.39 10.08 -7.39
N LEU A 27 11.96 10.47 -6.20
CA LEU A 27 12.75 10.29 -4.99
C LEU A 27 12.32 9.00 -4.26
N TYR A 28 13.18 7.99 -4.32
CA TYR A 28 12.95 6.70 -3.68
C TYR A 28 13.28 6.72 -2.19
N PRO A 29 12.72 5.78 -1.38
CA PRO A 29 13.06 5.69 0.03
C PRO A 29 14.51 5.25 0.22
N SER A 30 15.07 5.57 1.38
CA SER A 30 16.39 5.06 1.78
C SER A 30 16.37 3.52 1.79
N PRO A 31 17.37 2.87 1.17
CA PRO A 31 17.49 1.41 1.25
C PRO A 31 17.54 0.93 2.69
N ASP A 32 16.88 -0.19 2.98
CA ASP A 32 16.97 -0.79 4.30
C ASP A 32 18.40 -1.28 4.57
N PRO A 33 19.02 -0.90 5.69
CA PRO A 33 20.41 -1.27 6.00
C PRO A 33 20.59 -2.76 6.32
N ASP A 34 19.51 -3.49 6.62
CA ASP A 34 19.55 -4.90 6.93
C ASP A 34 19.61 -5.74 5.63
N PRO A 35 20.69 -6.55 5.44
CA PRO A 35 20.83 -7.40 4.24
C PRO A 35 19.69 -8.39 4.02
N PHE A 36 18.87 -8.64 5.03
CA PHE A 36 17.67 -9.46 4.89
C PHE A 36 16.71 -8.90 3.82
N PHE A 37 16.68 -7.59 3.65
CA PHE A 37 15.81 -6.90 2.69
C PHE A 37 16.50 -6.61 1.34
N THR A 38 17.72 -7.11 1.13
CA THR A 38 18.42 -6.94 -0.16
C THR A 38 18.04 -8.06 -1.13
N ALA A 39 17.57 -7.68 -2.32
CA ALA A 39 17.20 -8.63 -3.37
C ALA A 39 18.43 -9.42 -3.87
N PRO A 40 18.32 -10.75 -4.04
CA PRO A 40 19.40 -11.54 -4.65
C PRO A 40 19.43 -11.35 -6.16
N GLY A 41 20.59 -11.58 -6.78
CA GLY A 41 20.78 -11.40 -8.23
C GLY A 41 19.96 -12.35 -9.10
N ASP A 42 19.52 -13.49 -8.57
CA ASP A 42 18.69 -14.50 -9.25
C ASP A 42 17.18 -14.33 -9.05
N LEU A 43 16.75 -13.20 -8.46
CA LEU A 43 15.34 -12.97 -8.09
C LEU A 43 14.38 -13.15 -9.28
N ALA A 44 14.77 -12.71 -10.48
CA ALA A 44 13.94 -12.80 -11.67
C ALA A 44 13.66 -14.25 -12.12
N ALA A 45 14.51 -15.20 -11.73
CA ALA A 45 14.31 -16.64 -12.03
C ALA A 45 13.30 -17.31 -11.08
N LYS A 46 12.90 -16.67 -9.99
CA LYS A 46 11.95 -17.21 -9.02
C LYS A 46 10.51 -16.92 -9.42
N ALA A 47 9.61 -17.82 -9.06
CA ALA A 47 8.17 -17.63 -9.26
C ALA A 47 7.55 -16.71 -8.18
N PRO A 48 6.39 -16.05 -8.47
CA PRO A 48 5.66 -15.28 -7.47
C PRO A 48 5.37 -16.09 -6.21
N GLY A 49 5.69 -15.52 -5.05
CA GLY A 49 5.56 -16.16 -3.75
C GLY A 49 6.65 -17.19 -3.42
N ASP A 50 7.71 -17.32 -4.24
CA ASP A 50 8.85 -18.15 -3.85
C ASP A 50 9.61 -17.48 -2.71
N VAL A 51 9.90 -18.29 -1.68
CA VAL A 51 10.66 -17.86 -0.51
C VAL A 51 12.11 -17.60 -0.91
N VAL A 52 12.59 -16.40 -0.64
CA VAL A 52 14.00 -16.03 -0.83
C VAL A 52 14.80 -16.39 0.41
N ARG A 53 14.28 -16.02 1.58
CA ARG A 53 14.86 -16.35 2.89
C ARG A 53 13.84 -16.16 4.00
N THR A 54 14.10 -16.87 5.12
CA THR A 54 13.33 -16.73 6.35
C THR A 54 14.26 -16.46 7.51
N ARG A 55 13.75 -15.86 8.56
CA ARG A 55 14.42 -15.77 9.85
C ARG A 55 13.41 -15.69 10.98
N ARG A 56 13.77 -16.28 12.11
CA ARG A 56 13.08 -16.05 13.38
C ARG A 56 13.58 -14.75 13.99
N ILE A 57 12.69 -13.98 14.55
CA ILE A 57 12.98 -12.71 15.22
C ILE A 57 12.35 -12.70 16.63
N ASP A 58 12.71 -11.73 17.45
CA ASP A 58 12.04 -11.49 18.73
C ASP A 58 10.60 -11.03 18.46
N SER A 59 9.63 -11.61 19.17
CA SER A 59 8.22 -11.25 19.06
C SER A 59 7.87 -9.94 19.78
N GLY A 60 8.80 -9.37 20.56
CA GLY A 60 8.62 -8.09 21.25
C GLY A 60 7.37 -8.07 22.13
N PRO A 61 6.43 -7.14 21.90
CA PRO A 61 5.22 -7.00 22.72
C PRO A 61 4.17 -8.11 22.49
N TYR A 62 4.34 -8.97 21.46
CA TYR A 62 3.38 -10.02 21.11
C TYR A 62 3.64 -11.30 21.91
N VAL A 63 3.46 -11.21 23.22
CA VAL A 63 3.68 -12.32 24.15
C VAL A 63 2.82 -13.53 23.76
N GLY A 64 3.40 -14.73 23.85
CA GLY A 64 2.73 -15.98 23.48
C GLY A 64 2.77 -16.27 21.98
N THR A 65 3.60 -15.54 21.22
CA THR A 65 3.82 -15.81 19.79
C THR A 65 5.30 -16.06 19.48
N ASP A 66 5.54 -16.87 18.46
CA ASP A 66 6.80 -16.88 17.72
C ASP A 66 6.69 -15.88 16.56
N ALA A 67 7.76 -15.12 16.32
CA ALA A 67 7.77 -14.16 15.22
C ALA A 67 8.80 -14.56 14.15
N TRP A 68 8.38 -14.46 12.88
CA TRP A 68 9.19 -14.78 11.72
C TRP A 68 9.14 -13.64 10.70
N GLN A 69 10.21 -13.49 9.95
CA GLN A 69 10.21 -12.70 8.72
C GLN A 69 10.47 -13.59 7.53
N VAL A 70 9.70 -13.40 6.48
CA VAL A 70 9.80 -14.12 5.22
C VAL A 70 10.01 -13.10 4.11
N ALA A 71 11.17 -13.13 3.46
CA ALA A 71 11.41 -12.40 2.23
C ALA A 71 11.07 -13.29 1.04
N PHE A 72 10.36 -12.73 0.07
CA PHE A 72 9.83 -13.50 -1.04
C PHE A 72 9.85 -12.69 -2.36
N ARG A 73 9.81 -13.41 -3.47
CA ARG A 73 9.65 -12.82 -4.80
C ARG A 73 8.19 -12.41 -5.02
N SER A 74 7.98 -11.18 -5.45
CA SER A 74 6.69 -10.67 -5.92
C SER A 74 6.83 -9.96 -7.26
N THR A 75 5.76 -9.35 -7.75
CA THR A 75 5.68 -8.71 -9.06
C THR A 75 5.24 -7.27 -8.90
N ASN A 76 5.91 -6.32 -9.60
CA ASN A 76 5.46 -4.93 -9.66
C ASN A 76 4.34 -4.74 -10.70
N SER A 77 3.81 -3.53 -10.82
CA SER A 77 2.72 -3.22 -11.76
C SER A 77 3.12 -3.37 -13.24
N SER A 78 4.41 -3.32 -13.53
CA SER A 78 4.97 -3.53 -14.89
C SER A 78 5.26 -5.00 -15.21
N GLY A 79 5.12 -5.91 -14.26
CA GLY A 79 5.41 -7.33 -14.42
C GLY A 79 6.81 -7.76 -14.01
N ASP A 80 7.67 -6.83 -13.54
CA ASP A 80 9.03 -7.14 -13.13
C ASP A 80 9.07 -7.83 -11.77
N ALA A 81 10.11 -8.64 -11.55
CA ALA A 81 10.36 -9.29 -10.29
C ALA A 81 10.85 -8.29 -9.24
N ILE A 82 10.17 -8.23 -8.12
CA ILE A 82 10.56 -7.47 -6.94
C ILE A 82 10.69 -8.39 -5.72
N MET A 83 11.48 -7.97 -4.75
CA MET A 83 11.51 -8.65 -3.44
C MET A 83 10.64 -7.88 -2.45
N ALA A 84 9.72 -8.60 -1.82
CA ALA A 84 8.89 -8.10 -0.72
C ALA A 84 9.15 -8.93 0.54
N ALA A 85 8.60 -8.48 1.66
CA ALA A 85 8.69 -9.20 2.92
C ALA A 85 7.34 -9.24 3.64
N THR A 86 7.18 -10.21 4.54
CA THR A 86 6.06 -10.27 5.49
C THR A 86 6.58 -10.69 6.85
N THR A 87 5.97 -10.14 7.91
CA THR A 87 6.20 -10.58 9.28
C THR A 87 5.06 -11.50 9.70
N VAL A 88 5.39 -12.66 10.27
CA VAL A 88 4.41 -13.65 10.73
C VAL A 88 4.49 -13.76 12.24
N LEU A 89 3.34 -13.60 12.90
CA LEU A 89 3.14 -13.87 14.32
C LEU A 89 2.38 -15.19 14.45
N LEU A 90 3.02 -16.20 15.05
CA LEU A 90 2.51 -17.56 15.17
C LEU A 90 2.19 -17.87 16.64
N PRO A 91 0.93 -18.13 17.03
CA PRO A 91 0.59 -18.46 18.41
C PRO A 91 1.29 -19.74 18.87
N ILE A 92 1.98 -19.69 20.02
CA ILE A 92 2.70 -20.81 20.60
C ILE A 92 1.71 -21.89 21.09
N GLY A 93 1.97 -23.14 20.76
CA GLY A 93 1.17 -24.27 21.22
C GLY A 93 -0.11 -24.53 20.43
N VAL A 94 -0.46 -23.69 19.47
CA VAL A 94 -1.60 -23.91 18.57
C VAL A 94 -1.13 -24.67 17.34
N LYS A 95 -1.73 -25.85 17.09
CA LYS A 95 -1.40 -26.66 15.91
C LYS A 95 -2.25 -26.22 14.72
N ASN A 96 -1.58 -25.99 13.57
CA ASN A 96 -2.21 -25.62 12.31
C ASN A 96 -3.25 -24.48 12.46
N PRO A 97 -2.89 -23.33 13.07
CA PRO A 97 -3.82 -22.23 13.26
C PRO A 97 -4.29 -21.67 11.92
N PRO A 98 -5.53 -21.18 11.80
CA PRO A 98 -5.92 -20.36 10.66
C PRO A 98 -4.95 -19.18 10.47
N LEU A 99 -4.74 -18.76 9.24
CA LEU A 99 -3.86 -17.63 8.87
C LEU A 99 -4.70 -16.42 8.45
N VAL A 100 -4.43 -15.28 9.05
CA VAL A 100 -4.92 -13.98 8.57
C VAL A 100 -3.75 -13.22 7.96
N SER A 101 -3.83 -12.93 6.66
CA SER A 101 -3.00 -11.90 6.05
C SER A 101 -3.64 -10.55 6.35
N TYR A 102 -3.03 -9.78 7.25
CA TYR A 102 -3.52 -8.49 7.73
C TYR A 102 -2.75 -7.35 7.08
N GLN A 103 -3.42 -6.59 6.23
CA GLN A 103 -2.87 -5.41 5.58
C GLN A 103 -3.04 -4.21 6.49
N ALA A 104 -1.98 -3.92 7.23
CA ALA A 104 -1.95 -2.82 8.18
C ALA A 104 -1.97 -1.43 7.49
N LEU A 105 -2.36 -0.39 8.24
CA LEU A 105 -2.34 0.99 7.77
C LEU A 105 -0.90 1.53 7.67
N ILE A 106 -0.21 1.27 6.59
CA ILE A 106 1.16 1.77 6.37
C ILE A 106 1.12 3.26 6.02
N ASN A 107 0.44 3.63 4.94
CA ASN A 107 0.24 5.02 4.46
C ASN A 107 1.50 5.88 4.57
N SER A 108 2.61 5.43 3.99
CA SER A 108 3.94 6.02 4.18
C SER A 108 4.74 6.07 2.90
N LEU A 109 5.91 6.72 2.96
CA LEU A 109 6.90 6.78 1.89
C LEU A 109 8.26 6.16 2.27
N GLY A 110 8.44 5.74 3.55
CA GLY A 110 9.70 5.21 4.07
C GLY A 110 9.65 3.71 4.36
N THR A 111 10.74 2.99 4.08
CA THR A 111 10.89 1.55 4.39
C THR A 111 10.82 1.28 5.89
N LYS A 112 11.29 2.22 6.73
CA LYS A 112 11.21 2.14 8.21
C LYS A 112 9.78 2.04 8.74
N CYS A 113 8.79 2.40 7.93
CA CYS A 113 7.37 2.42 8.30
C CYS A 113 6.64 1.12 7.94
N ASN A 114 7.28 0.23 7.19
CA ASN A 114 6.72 -1.07 6.83
C ASN A 114 6.48 -1.95 8.06
N PRO A 115 5.46 -2.81 8.08
CA PRO A 115 5.18 -3.71 9.18
C PRO A 115 6.38 -4.52 9.67
N SER A 116 7.26 -4.94 8.75
CA SER A 116 8.50 -5.64 9.09
C SER A 116 9.43 -4.86 10.04
N ARG A 117 9.23 -3.54 10.18
CA ARG A 117 9.99 -2.63 11.05
C ARG A 117 9.12 -2.02 12.14
N SER A 118 7.99 -1.44 11.73
CA SER A 118 7.15 -0.61 12.60
C SER A 118 6.30 -1.41 13.61
N LEU A 119 6.13 -2.72 13.40
CA LEU A 119 5.35 -3.59 14.28
C LEU A 119 5.95 -3.68 15.70
N PHE A 120 7.27 -3.65 15.82
CA PHE A 120 7.99 -3.90 17.08
C PHE A 120 8.48 -2.62 17.79
N ASN A 121 8.37 -1.46 17.15
CA ASN A 121 8.81 -0.18 17.72
C ASN A 121 7.64 0.76 18.12
N GLY A 122 6.39 0.29 17.98
CA GLY A 122 5.19 1.06 18.32
C GLY A 122 4.75 2.10 17.29
N GLU A 123 5.39 2.14 16.12
CA GLU A 123 5.02 3.07 15.04
C GLU A 123 3.85 2.57 14.19
N LEU A 124 3.56 1.27 14.19
CA LEU A 124 2.42 0.71 13.48
C LEU A 124 1.12 1.06 14.22
N GLN A 125 0.33 1.97 13.66
CA GLN A 125 -0.81 2.61 14.35
C GLN A 125 -1.99 1.67 14.60
N ASP A 126 -2.19 0.68 13.74
CA ASP A 126 -3.25 -0.33 13.85
C ASP A 126 -2.75 -1.72 14.27
N ALA A 127 -1.64 -1.76 15.02
CA ALA A 127 -1.11 -3.00 15.58
C ALA A 127 -2.16 -3.81 16.37
N VAL A 128 -3.16 -3.13 16.96
CA VAL A 128 -4.34 -3.76 17.61
C VAL A 128 -5.10 -4.67 16.64
N GLY A 129 -5.12 -4.34 15.35
CA GLY A 129 -5.72 -5.17 14.31
C GLY A 129 -5.10 -6.56 14.21
N ALA A 130 -3.78 -6.67 14.43
CA ALA A 130 -3.09 -7.95 14.49
C ALA A 130 -3.31 -8.70 15.82
N MET A 131 -3.54 -7.99 16.92
CA MET A 131 -3.70 -8.62 18.24
C MET A 131 -5.02 -9.39 18.40
N LEU A 132 -6.10 -8.93 17.78
CA LEU A 132 -7.41 -9.59 17.89
C LEU A 132 -7.43 -11.00 17.28
N PRO A 133 -6.92 -11.24 16.05
CA PRO A 133 -6.78 -12.58 15.50
C PRO A 133 -5.81 -13.44 16.32
N ILE A 134 -4.70 -12.89 16.82
CA ILE A 134 -3.78 -13.63 17.73
C ILE A 134 -4.52 -14.08 18.98
N GLY A 135 -5.34 -13.20 19.59
CA GLY A 135 -6.16 -13.53 20.76
C GLY A 135 -7.20 -14.64 20.50
N ARG A 136 -7.56 -14.88 19.24
CA ARG A 136 -8.41 -16.01 18.79
C ARG A 136 -7.59 -17.27 18.49
N GLY A 137 -6.30 -17.26 18.67
CA GLY A 137 -5.41 -18.38 18.36
C GLY A 137 -5.08 -18.51 16.87
N TRP A 138 -5.24 -17.45 16.07
CA TRP A 138 -4.91 -17.45 14.65
C TRP A 138 -3.50 -16.89 14.41
N ALA A 139 -2.82 -17.42 13.41
CA ALA A 139 -1.58 -16.84 12.91
C ALA A 139 -1.90 -15.56 12.12
N VAL A 140 -1.00 -14.57 12.19
CA VAL A 140 -1.13 -13.31 11.46
C VAL A 140 0.11 -13.07 10.63
N SER A 141 -0.04 -12.82 9.33
CA SER A 141 1.02 -12.29 8.49
C SER A 141 0.73 -10.84 8.14
N LEU A 142 1.77 -10.00 8.24
CA LEU A 142 1.70 -8.55 7.93
C LEU A 142 2.69 -8.26 6.79
N PRO A 143 2.23 -8.25 5.53
CA PRO A 143 3.10 -7.97 4.40
C PRO A 143 3.45 -6.48 4.30
N ASP A 144 4.67 -6.20 3.83
CA ASP A 144 5.12 -4.88 3.38
C ASP A 144 4.53 -4.61 1.99
N TYR A 145 3.20 -4.50 1.90
CA TYR A 145 2.46 -4.56 0.64
C TYR A 145 2.68 -3.37 -0.30
N LEU A 146 3.35 -2.32 0.15
CA LEU A 146 3.76 -1.19 -0.71
C LEU A 146 5.02 -1.51 -1.54
N GLY A 147 5.58 -2.71 -1.37
CA GLY A 147 6.78 -3.15 -2.08
C GLY A 147 8.07 -2.45 -1.63
N PRO A 148 9.21 -2.76 -2.29
CA PRO A 148 10.53 -2.26 -1.87
C PRO A 148 10.69 -0.75 -2.04
N ASN A 149 9.96 -0.14 -2.98
CA ASN A 149 9.98 1.29 -3.25
C ASN A 149 8.95 2.09 -2.43
N VAL A 150 8.21 1.41 -1.55
CA VAL A 150 7.12 2.01 -0.77
C VAL A 150 6.21 2.84 -1.69
N ALA A 151 5.66 2.16 -2.71
CA ALA A 151 4.82 2.78 -3.75
C ALA A 151 3.38 2.97 -3.24
N TYR A 152 3.19 3.88 -2.29
CA TYR A 152 1.89 4.18 -1.72
C TYR A 152 0.92 4.67 -2.80
N GLY A 153 -0.27 4.10 -2.87
CA GLY A 153 -1.24 4.35 -3.93
C GLY A 153 -1.18 3.34 -5.10
N ALA A 154 -0.06 2.59 -5.26
CA ALA A 154 0.04 1.53 -6.27
C ALA A 154 -0.79 0.30 -5.85
N ALA A 155 -2.10 0.39 -6.09
CA ALA A 155 -3.08 -0.54 -5.54
C ALA A 155 -2.97 -1.95 -6.15
N LYS A 156 -2.70 -2.04 -7.45
CA LYS A 156 -2.48 -3.32 -8.14
C LYS A 156 -1.26 -4.05 -7.59
N LEU A 157 -0.13 -3.35 -7.42
CA LEU A 157 1.08 -3.88 -6.77
C LEU A 157 0.77 -4.38 -5.37
N SER A 158 0.04 -3.61 -4.57
CA SER A 158 -0.32 -3.96 -3.18
C SER A 158 -1.13 -5.26 -3.12
N GLY A 159 -2.06 -5.48 -4.05
CA GLY A 159 -2.81 -6.72 -4.18
C GLY A 159 -1.93 -7.92 -4.55
N MET A 160 -0.99 -7.75 -5.49
CA MET A 160 -0.06 -8.81 -5.89
C MET A 160 0.89 -9.20 -4.75
N VAL A 161 1.49 -8.20 -4.07
CA VAL A 161 2.37 -8.45 -2.91
C VAL A 161 1.61 -9.16 -1.78
N THR A 162 0.35 -8.80 -1.54
CA THR A 162 -0.50 -9.48 -0.56
C THR A 162 -0.68 -10.96 -0.89
N LEU A 163 -1.03 -11.30 -2.13
CA LEU A 163 -1.23 -12.68 -2.57
C LEU A 163 0.08 -13.48 -2.55
N ASP A 164 1.18 -12.89 -2.99
CA ASP A 164 2.49 -13.54 -2.97
C ASP A 164 3.01 -13.73 -1.54
N GLY A 165 2.67 -12.82 -0.63
CA GLY A 165 2.93 -12.96 0.80
C GLY A 165 2.22 -14.19 1.39
N VAL A 166 0.96 -14.43 1.02
CA VAL A 166 0.22 -15.63 1.41
C VAL A 166 0.91 -16.89 0.86
N ARG A 167 1.26 -16.90 -0.44
CA ARG A 167 2.01 -18.01 -1.06
C ARG A 167 3.31 -18.32 -0.30
N ALA A 168 4.07 -17.26 0.01
CA ALA A 168 5.35 -17.40 0.69
C ALA A 168 5.20 -17.98 2.11
N VAL A 169 4.22 -17.50 2.88
CA VAL A 169 3.96 -18.03 4.23
C VAL A 169 3.55 -19.49 4.17
N GLN A 170 2.71 -19.89 3.21
CA GLN A 170 2.31 -21.30 3.05
C GLN A 170 3.45 -22.20 2.54
N ARG A 171 4.43 -21.64 1.79
CA ARG A 171 5.61 -22.36 1.28
C ARG A 171 6.77 -22.41 2.27
N ALA A 172 6.80 -21.53 3.27
CA ALA A 172 7.81 -21.52 4.32
C ALA A 172 7.59 -22.69 5.29
N THR A 173 8.22 -23.83 5.00
CA THR A 173 7.98 -25.10 5.70
C THR A 173 8.26 -25.03 7.20
N GLU A 174 9.22 -24.21 7.61
CA GLU A 174 9.61 -23.99 9.01
C GLU A 174 8.53 -23.27 9.83
N ILE A 175 7.61 -22.54 9.19
CA ILE A 175 6.48 -21.88 9.85
C ILE A 175 5.31 -22.84 10.06
N GLY A 176 5.15 -23.85 9.18
CA GLY A 176 4.17 -24.91 9.36
C GLY A 176 2.72 -24.52 9.05
N LEU A 177 2.50 -23.52 8.17
CA LEU A 177 1.15 -23.02 7.80
C LEU A 177 0.70 -23.43 6.39
N SER A 178 1.31 -24.46 5.80
CA SER A 178 1.06 -24.86 4.40
C SER A 178 -0.40 -25.29 4.11
N THR A 179 -1.14 -25.76 5.12
CA THR A 179 -2.54 -26.21 4.98
C THR A 179 -3.53 -25.33 5.75
N SER A 180 -3.07 -24.28 6.36
CA SER A 180 -3.92 -23.35 7.13
C SER A 180 -4.96 -22.69 6.23
N PRO A 181 -6.24 -22.62 6.65
CA PRO A 181 -7.22 -21.78 5.96
C PRO A 181 -6.80 -20.31 6.06
N VAL A 182 -6.94 -19.55 4.96
CA VAL A 182 -6.44 -18.21 4.83
C VAL A 182 -7.59 -17.20 4.72
N ALA A 183 -7.51 -16.11 5.50
CA ALA A 183 -8.30 -14.91 5.29
C ALA A 183 -7.38 -13.72 4.99
N ILE A 184 -7.88 -12.76 4.20
CA ILE A 184 -7.22 -11.48 3.92
C ILE A 184 -8.04 -10.38 4.56
N ALA A 185 -7.41 -9.46 5.28
CA ALA A 185 -8.11 -8.43 6.04
C ALA A 185 -7.39 -7.08 6.01
N GLY A 186 -8.14 -5.98 5.92
CA GLY A 186 -7.56 -4.64 6.03
C GLY A 186 -8.59 -3.51 5.99
N TYR A 187 -8.16 -2.33 6.40
CA TYR A 187 -8.94 -1.09 6.38
C TYR A 187 -8.19 0.02 5.66
N SER A 188 -8.88 0.95 5.00
CA SER A 188 -8.30 2.11 4.30
C SER A 188 -7.23 1.67 3.27
N GLY A 189 -5.98 2.10 3.39
CA GLY A 189 -4.89 1.61 2.54
C GLY A 189 -4.73 0.08 2.58
N GLY A 190 -4.92 -0.53 3.76
CA GLY A 190 -4.98 -1.99 3.91
C GLY A 190 -6.24 -2.61 3.30
N GLY A 191 -7.37 -1.88 3.36
CA GLY A 191 -8.62 -2.24 2.69
C GLY A 191 -8.46 -2.25 1.16
N MET A 192 -7.74 -1.27 0.62
CA MET A 192 -7.35 -1.22 -0.79
C MET A 192 -6.55 -2.47 -1.19
N ALA A 193 -5.47 -2.77 -0.46
CA ALA A 193 -4.64 -3.94 -0.75
C ALA A 193 -5.43 -5.26 -0.65
N SER A 194 -6.31 -5.40 0.36
CA SER A 194 -7.17 -6.57 0.56
C SER A 194 -8.20 -6.73 -0.57
N ALA A 195 -8.85 -5.65 -0.96
CA ALA A 195 -9.85 -5.67 -2.03
C ALA A 195 -9.20 -5.99 -3.39
N TRP A 196 -8.04 -5.40 -3.68
CA TRP A 196 -7.28 -5.71 -4.89
C TRP A 196 -6.75 -7.15 -4.90
N ALA A 197 -6.29 -7.67 -3.75
CA ALA A 197 -5.94 -9.09 -3.66
C ALA A 197 -7.13 -9.98 -4.01
N GLY A 198 -8.33 -9.65 -3.52
CA GLY A 198 -9.55 -10.37 -3.86
C GLY A 198 -9.90 -10.32 -5.36
N ALA A 199 -9.81 -9.14 -5.97
CA ALA A 199 -10.10 -8.95 -7.39
C ALA A 199 -9.08 -9.64 -8.31
N LEU A 200 -7.81 -9.68 -7.90
CA LEU A 200 -6.73 -10.31 -8.67
C LEU A 200 -6.62 -11.82 -8.45
N GLN A 201 -7.05 -12.35 -7.29
CA GLN A 201 -6.85 -13.74 -6.93
C GLN A 201 -7.29 -14.74 -8.00
N PRO A 202 -8.46 -14.60 -8.66
CA PRO A 202 -8.92 -15.60 -9.63
C PRO A 202 -8.01 -15.75 -10.87
N THR A 203 -7.25 -14.72 -11.22
CA THR A 203 -6.36 -14.70 -12.41
C THR A 203 -4.88 -14.75 -12.05
N TYR A 204 -4.47 -14.08 -10.97
CA TYR A 204 -3.07 -13.99 -10.57
C TYR A 204 -2.63 -15.12 -9.63
N ALA A 205 -3.54 -15.59 -8.76
CA ALA A 205 -3.25 -16.61 -7.76
C ALA A 205 -4.40 -17.65 -7.66
N PRO A 206 -4.81 -18.30 -8.78
CA PRO A 206 -5.98 -19.16 -8.81
C PRO A 206 -5.87 -20.40 -7.91
N GLU A 207 -4.66 -20.81 -7.55
CA GLU A 207 -4.39 -21.92 -6.64
C GLU A 207 -4.66 -21.59 -5.17
N LEU A 208 -4.65 -20.31 -4.78
CA LEU A 208 -4.91 -19.90 -3.39
C LEU A 208 -6.40 -20.03 -3.07
N LYS A 209 -6.69 -20.81 -2.02
CA LYS A 209 -8.05 -20.96 -1.50
C LYS A 209 -8.24 -19.99 -0.33
N LEU A 210 -8.90 -18.88 -0.59
CA LEU A 210 -9.20 -17.89 0.45
C LEU A 210 -10.53 -18.22 1.12
N ALA A 211 -10.52 -18.39 2.44
CA ALA A 211 -11.73 -18.63 3.23
C ALA A 211 -12.56 -17.34 3.37
N ALA A 212 -11.90 -16.19 3.47
CA ALA A 212 -12.54 -14.88 3.57
C ALA A 212 -11.67 -13.76 3.03
N ILE A 213 -12.32 -12.69 2.57
CA ILE A 213 -11.73 -11.37 2.34
C ILE A 213 -12.57 -10.36 3.11
N VAL A 214 -11.94 -9.52 3.93
CA VAL A 214 -12.63 -8.42 4.60
C VAL A 214 -11.89 -7.12 4.31
N ALA A 215 -12.61 -6.14 3.76
CA ALA A 215 -12.04 -4.87 3.32
C ALA A 215 -12.97 -3.71 3.66
N GLY A 216 -12.48 -2.71 4.39
CA GLY A 216 -13.25 -1.54 4.75
C GLY A 216 -12.57 -0.24 4.39
N GLY A 217 -13.35 0.85 4.26
CA GLY A 217 -12.83 2.16 3.95
C GLY A 217 -11.98 2.18 2.67
N ILE A 218 -12.45 1.54 1.60
CA ILE A 218 -11.63 1.22 0.43
C ILE A 218 -11.38 2.46 -0.44
N PRO A 219 -10.12 2.85 -0.70
CA PRO A 219 -9.75 3.79 -1.78
C PRO A 219 -10.09 3.19 -3.17
N ALA A 220 -11.37 3.27 -3.59
CA ALA A 220 -11.87 2.61 -4.79
C ALA A 220 -11.66 3.42 -6.08
N ASP A 221 -11.51 4.74 -5.97
CA ASP A 221 -11.29 5.66 -7.10
C ASP A 221 -10.23 6.69 -6.73
N LEU A 222 -9.01 6.51 -7.26
CA LEU A 222 -7.88 7.38 -6.94
C LEU A 222 -7.97 8.75 -7.61
N GLU A 223 -8.64 8.87 -8.77
CA GLU A 223 -8.84 10.16 -9.42
C GLU A 223 -9.80 11.02 -8.59
N GLN A 224 -10.92 10.46 -8.15
CA GLN A 224 -11.88 11.13 -7.28
C GLN A 224 -11.23 11.57 -5.97
N MET A 225 -10.41 10.71 -5.36
CA MET A 225 -9.69 11.05 -4.13
C MET A 225 -8.64 12.15 -4.35
N ALA A 226 -7.88 12.11 -5.46
CA ALA A 226 -6.92 13.14 -5.79
C ALA A 226 -7.60 14.51 -5.94
N LEU A 227 -8.75 14.56 -6.59
CA LEU A 227 -9.53 15.79 -6.74
C LEU A 227 -10.11 16.28 -5.39
N GLY A 228 -10.60 15.38 -4.55
CA GLY A 228 -11.18 15.72 -3.25
C GLY A 228 -10.15 16.16 -2.20
N LEU A 229 -8.99 15.51 -2.15
CA LEU A 229 -7.99 15.70 -1.11
C LEU A 229 -6.80 16.57 -1.53
N GLY A 230 -6.57 16.78 -2.84
CA GLY A 230 -5.33 17.34 -3.37
C GLY A 230 -5.41 18.81 -3.80
N PHE A 231 -6.54 19.29 -4.28
CA PHE A 231 -6.62 20.59 -4.98
C PHE A 231 -7.08 21.76 -4.11
N ALA A 232 -7.73 21.51 -2.99
CA ALA A 232 -8.05 22.52 -1.97
C ALA A 232 -7.30 22.21 -0.66
N PRO A 233 -7.10 23.20 0.22
CA PRO A 233 -6.54 22.93 1.54
C PRO A 233 -7.38 21.87 2.29
N HIS A 234 -6.77 20.72 2.60
CA HIS A 234 -7.46 19.60 3.22
C HIS A 234 -6.62 18.95 4.33
N PRO A 235 -7.21 18.52 5.47
CA PRO A 235 -6.45 17.83 6.52
C PRO A 235 -5.72 16.56 6.04
N GLY A 236 -6.31 15.83 5.09
CA GLY A 236 -5.75 14.62 4.48
C GLY A 236 -4.78 14.84 3.33
N PHE A 237 -4.44 16.10 2.97
CA PHE A 237 -3.58 16.39 1.81
C PHE A 237 -2.24 15.65 1.85
N GLY A 238 -1.64 15.48 3.05
CA GLY A 238 -0.38 14.74 3.18
C GLY A 238 -0.45 13.30 2.66
N LEU A 239 -1.61 12.64 2.77
CA LEU A 239 -1.82 11.31 2.20
C LEU A 239 -2.00 11.37 0.68
N ALA A 240 -2.71 12.38 0.16
CA ALA A 240 -2.85 12.56 -1.29
C ALA A 240 -1.49 12.84 -1.95
N PHE A 241 -0.66 13.69 -1.34
CA PHE A 241 0.70 13.96 -1.79
C PHE A 241 1.56 12.70 -1.75
N ALA A 242 1.53 11.96 -0.65
CA ALA A 242 2.27 10.70 -0.52
C ALA A 242 1.82 9.66 -1.56
N ALA A 243 0.52 9.58 -1.87
CA ALA A 243 0.03 8.69 -2.92
C ALA A 243 0.54 9.11 -4.32
N ALA A 244 0.60 10.41 -4.61
CA ALA A 244 1.18 10.91 -5.84
C ALA A 244 2.67 10.55 -5.96
N MET A 245 3.46 10.73 -4.89
CA MET A 245 4.89 10.35 -4.85
C MET A 245 5.08 8.83 -4.97
N GLY A 246 4.25 8.04 -4.30
CA GLY A 246 4.32 6.57 -4.37
C GLY A 246 3.94 6.03 -5.74
N LEU A 247 2.92 6.61 -6.39
CA LEU A 247 2.57 6.27 -7.77
C LEU A 247 3.66 6.70 -8.77
N GLU A 248 4.32 7.83 -8.57
CA GLU A 248 5.47 8.24 -9.38
C GLU A 248 6.60 7.18 -9.31
N ARG A 249 6.89 6.63 -8.13
CA ARG A 249 7.90 5.57 -7.96
C ARG A 249 7.58 4.30 -8.74
N GLU A 250 6.32 3.98 -8.85
CA GLU A 250 5.86 2.79 -9.58
C GLU A 250 5.70 3.04 -11.10
N TYR A 251 5.35 4.28 -11.47
CA TYR A 251 5.08 4.67 -12.85
C TYR A 251 5.86 5.92 -13.28
N PRO A 252 7.21 5.97 -13.13
CA PRO A 252 7.98 7.21 -13.26
C PRO A 252 7.83 7.88 -14.63
N ASN A 253 7.73 7.09 -15.71
CA ASN A 253 7.61 7.61 -17.07
C ASN A 253 6.17 8.04 -17.45
N ARG A 254 5.17 7.63 -16.68
CA ARG A 254 3.74 7.89 -16.97
C ARG A 254 3.14 8.91 -16.02
N LEU A 255 3.72 9.05 -14.83
CA LEU A 255 3.25 9.96 -13.78
C LEU A 255 4.44 10.72 -13.16
N PRO A 256 5.17 11.58 -13.90
CA PRO A 256 6.32 12.32 -13.41
C PRO A 256 5.87 13.53 -12.56
N VAL A 257 5.40 13.27 -11.33
CA VAL A 257 4.84 14.29 -10.42
C VAL A 257 5.91 15.28 -9.98
N SER A 258 7.13 14.81 -9.72
CA SER A 258 8.24 15.65 -9.28
C SER A 258 8.57 16.77 -10.28
N GLU A 259 8.38 16.55 -11.58
CA GLU A 259 8.58 17.55 -12.63
C GLU A 259 7.52 18.70 -12.58
N GLN A 260 6.38 18.44 -11.92
CA GLN A 260 5.30 19.42 -11.81
C GLN A 260 5.41 20.28 -10.54
N LEU A 261 6.34 19.97 -9.64
CA LEU A 261 6.48 20.67 -8.37
C LEU A 261 7.21 21.99 -8.54
N ASN A 262 6.80 23.00 -7.79
CA ASN A 262 7.58 24.23 -7.58
C ASN A 262 8.64 24.01 -6.48
N ASN A 263 9.45 25.02 -6.17
CA ASN A 263 10.51 24.90 -5.16
C ASN A 263 9.98 24.48 -3.78
N THR A 264 8.79 24.96 -3.39
CA THR A 264 8.14 24.56 -2.13
C THR A 264 7.71 23.09 -2.18
N GLY A 265 7.18 22.64 -3.32
CA GLY A 265 6.81 21.25 -3.54
C GLY A 265 8.01 20.31 -3.55
N LEU A 266 9.11 20.68 -4.19
CA LEU A 266 10.36 19.92 -4.17
C LEU A 266 10.92 19.81 -2.75
N TRP A 267 10.96 20.91 -2.01
CA TRP A 267 11.34 20.89 -0.60
C TRP A 267 10.42 19.97 0.22
N PHE A 268 9.10 20.03 0.00
CA PHE A 268 8.13 19.18 0.72
C PHE A 268 8.30 17.71 0.36
N ARG A 269 8.55 17.39 -0.92
CA ARG A 269 8.93 16.03 -1.36
C ARG A 269 10.18 15.55 -0.62
N ASP A 270 11.22 16.37 -0.56
CA ASP A 270 12.52 16.01 0.03
C ASP A 270 12.42 15.71 1.53
N ILE A 271 11.59 16.45 2.28
CA ILE A 271 11.40 16.19 3.71
C ILE A 271 10.44 15.03 3.99
N THR A 272 9.64 14.60 3.01
CA THR A 272 8.60 13.57 3.20
C THR A 272 8.94 12.22 2.56
N HIS A 273 9.95 12.16 1.68
CA HIS A 273 10.23 10.98 0.83
C HIS A 273 10.51 9.68 1.60
N ASP A 274 10.90 9.75 2.85
CA ASP A 274 11.24 8.57 3.69
C ASP A 274 10.46 8.59 5.01
N GLU A 275 9.28 9.25 5.04
CA GLU A 275 8.55 9.52 6.27
C GLU A 275 7.31 8.66 6.46
N CYS A 276 6.97 8.46 7.73
CA CYS A 276 5.81 7.70 8.15
C CYS A 276 4.55 8.58 8.21
N ARG A 277 3.39 7.93 8.26
CA ARG A 277 2.06 8.53 8.22
C ARG A 277 1.88 9.76 9.12
N ARG A 278 2.37 9.70 10.38
CA ARG A 278 2.19 10.83 11.32
C ARG A 278 2.87 12.11 10.81
N PHE A 279 4.09 11.97 10.29
CA PHE A 279 4.82 13.09 9.70
C PHE A 279 4.09 13.64 8.47
N LEU A 280 3.64 12.75 7.58
CA LEU A 280 2.92 13.12 6.36
C LEU A 280 1.62 13.88 6.68
N LEU A 281 0.82 13.39 7.63
CA LEU A 281 -0.42 14.05 8.04
C LEU A 281 -0.14 15.40 8.70
N PHE A 282 0.83 15.48 9.61
CA PHE A 282 1.11 16.72 10.35
C PHE A 282 1.64 17.83 9.43
N HIS A 283 2.62 17.52 8.58
CA HIS A 283 3.25 18.52 7.71
C HIS A 283 2.44 18.80 6.44
N GLY A 284 1.59 17.86 6.02
CA GLY A 284 0.70 18.01 4.88
C GLY A 284 -0.67 18.62 5.20
N ALA A 285 -1.06 18.70 6.47
CA ALA A 285 -2.36 19.21 6.86
C ALA A 285 -2.61 20.61 6.30
N LEU A 286 -3.78 20.80 5.70
CA LEU A 286 -4.24 22.07 5.12
C LEU A 286 -3.36 22.62 3.99
N ARG A 287 -2.49 21.82 3.40
CA ARG A 287 -1.82 22.13 2.13
C ARG A 287 -2.70 21.75 0.95
N SER A 288 -2.28 22.18 -0.24
CA SER A 288 -2.92 21.85 -1.50
C SER A 288 -1.91 21.81 -2.66
N ALA A 289 -2.29 21.21 -3.77
CA ALA A 289 -1.50 21.21 -5.00
C ALA A 289 -1.23 22.63 -5.51
N ASP A 290 -2.14 23.60 -5.28
CA ASP A 290 -1.93 25.00 -5.67
C ASP A 290 -0.72 25.66 -4.97
N GLN A 291 -0.37 25.19 -3.79
CA GLN A 291 0.79 25.68 -3.04
C GLN A 291 2.11 25.01 -3.48
N LEU A 292 2.05 23.75 -3.93
CA LEU A 292 3.23 22.91 -4.14
C LEU A 292 3.55 22.66 -5.61
N ALA A 293 2.60 22.85 -6.53
CA ALA A 293 2.80 22.60 -7.95
C ALA A 293 3.16 23.89 -8.71
N ALA A 294 4.08 23.78 -9.65
CA ALA A 294 4.33 24.77 -10.69
C ALA A 294 3.32 24.63 -11.83
N SER A 295 2.86 23.38 -12.07
CA SER A 295 1.83 23.06 -13.05
C SER A 295 0.94 21.93 -12.52
N LYS A 296 -0.33 21.96 -12.90
CA LYS A 296 -1.31 20.89 -12.63
C LYS A 296 -1.72 20.13 -13.89
N SER A 297 -1.07 20.42 -15.02
CA SER A 297 -1.43 19.85 -16.33
C SER A 297 -1.24 18.35 -16.41
N LEU A 298 -0.42 17.76 -15.54
CA LEU A 298 -0.24 16.31 -15.47
C LEU A 298 -1.56 15.58 -15.20
N MET A 299 -2.44 16.13 -14.36
CA MET A 299 -3.75 15.54 -14.06
C MET A 299 -4.67 15.43 -15.28
N ASP A 300 -4.45 16.27 -16.29
CA ASP A 300 -5.20 16.22 -17.54
C ASP A 300 -4.56 15.31 -18.60
N SER A 301 -3.34 14.83 -18.36
CA SER A 301 -2.64 13.96 -19.31
C SER A 301 -3.31 12.57 -19.40
N PRO A 302 -3.41 12.00 -20.61
CA PRO A 302 -3.96 10.65 -20.77
C PRO A 302 -3.20 9.60 -19.97
N ALA A 303 -1.87 9.71 -19.91
CA ALA A 303 -1.01 8.76 -19.21
C ALA A 303 -1.27 8.77 -17.69
N ALA A 304 -1.40 9.95 -17.07
CA ALA A 304 -1.72 10.06 -15.65
C ALA A 304 -3.12 9.50 -15.35
N LYS A 305 -4.12 9.86 -16.15
CA LYS A 305 -5.48 9.33 -16.00
C LYS A 305 -5.52 7.81 -16.12
N GLU A 306 -4.75 7.25 -17.04
CA GLU A 306 -4.64 5.80 -17.18
C GLU A 306 -4.00 5.15 -15.94
N VAL A 307 -2.92 5.72 -15.37
CA VAL A 307 -2.33 5.23 -14.11
C VAL A 307 -3.32 5.27 -12.96
N LEU A 308 -4.06 6.37 -12.81
CA LEU A 308 -5.07 6.48 -11.76
C LEU A 308 -6.19 5.44 -11.94
N ARG A 309 -6.67 5.23 -13.17
CA ARG A 309 -7.69 4.21 -13.47
C ARG A 309 -7.19 2.79 -13.25
N GLU A 310 -5.95 2.46 -13.66
CA GLU A 310 -5.33 1.15 -13.44
C GLU A 310 -5.20 0.78 -11.95
N ASN A 311 -5.12 1.79 -11.08
CA ASN A 311 -5.03 1.62 -9.63
C ASN A 311 -6.34 1.92 -8.89
N SER A 312 -7.44 2.12 -9.62
CA SER A 312 -8.79 2.32 -9.08
C SER A 312 -9.62 1.07 -9.26
N LEU A 313 -10.01 0.45 -8.14
CA LEU A 313 -10.81 -0.76 -8.13
C LEU A 313 -12.17 -0.56 -8.82
N ARG A 314 -12.69 0.67 -8.81
CA ARG A 314 -13.90 1.08 -9.52
C ARG A 314 -13.90 0.67 -10.99
N TYR A 315 -12.75 0.72 -11.65
CA TYR A 315 -12.59 0.45 -13.08
C TYR A 315 -11.98 -0.93 -13.39
N HIS A 316 -11.69 -1.73 -12.37
CA HIS A 316 -11.09 -3.05 -12.55
C HIS A 316 -12.16 -4.13 -12.70
N ASP A 317 -12.09 -4.94 -13.77
CA ASP A 317 -13.14 -5.94 -14.09
C ASP A 317 -13.07 -7.22 -13.24
N GLY A 318 -11.98 -7.45 -12.50
CA GLY A 318 -11.81 -8.63 -11.64
C GLY A 318 -12.89 -8.72 -10.56
N VAL A 319 -13.45 -9.92 -10.40
CA VAL A 319 -14.52 -10.22 -9.43
C VAL A 319 -14.03 -11.27 -8.45
N PRO A 320 -14.08 -11.03 -7.14
CA PRO A 320 -13.69 -12.01 -6.14
C PRO A 320 -14.55 -13.30 -6.21
N THR A 321 -13.90 -14.44 -6.15
CA THR A 321 -14.58 -15.73 -6.03
C THR A 321 -14.66 -16.23 -4.58
N ALA A 322 -13.79 -15.71 -3.71
CA ALA A 322 -13.82 -15.98 -2.28
C ALA A 322 -14.93 -15.16 -1.58
N PRO A 323 -15.51 -15.68 -0.47
CA PRO A 323 -16.43 -14.92 0.37
C PRO A 323 -15.84 -13.58 0.80
N MET A 324 -16.57 -12.49 0.54
CA MET A 324 -16.08 -11.15 0.81
C MET A 324 -17.06 -10.32 1.65
N LEU A 325 -16.52 -9.61 2.64
CA LEU A 325 -17.20 -8.54 3.36
C LEU A 325 -16.58 -7.20 2.97
N ILE A 326 -17.39 -6.27 2.52
CA ILE A 326 -17.03 -4.86 2.35
C ILE A 326 -17.85 -4.05 3.37
N TRP A 327 -17.18 -3.17 4.15
CA TRP A 327 -17.88 -2.18 4.97
C TRP A 327 -17.39 -0.78 4.67
N GLN A 328 -18.32 0.19 4.67
CA GLN A 328 -18.03 1.55 4.26
C GLN A 328 -18.93 2.56 5.01
N GLY A 329 -18.34 3.66 5.46
CA GLY A 329 -19.08 4.80 5.99
C GLY A 329 -19.80 5.55 4.87
N ILE A 330 -21.08 5.89 5.10
CA ILE A 330 -21.87 6.65 4.10
C ILE A 330 -21.31 8.07 3.93
N TYR A 331 -20.79 8.64 5.00
CA TYR A 331 -20.22 10.00 5.02
C TYR A 331 -18.70 10.03 5.17
N ASP A 332 -18.03 8.99 4.66
CA ASP A 332 -16.57 8.89 4.68
C ASP A 332 -15.94 10.04 3.88
N GLU A 333 -15.18 10.90 4.57
CA GLU A 333 -14.58 12.11 4.00
C GLU A 333 -13.27 11.86 3.23
N LEU A 334 -12.69 10.66 3.38
CA LEU A 334 -11.44 10.29 2.70
C LEU A 334 -11.68 9.37 1.50
N THR A 335 -12.56 8.36 1.67
CA THR A 335 -12.85 7.35 0.66
C THR A 335 -14.32 7.42 0.26
N PRO A 336 -14.65 8.06 -0.89
CA PRO A 336 -16.03 8.34 -1.28
C PRO A 336 -16.89 7.08 -1.33
N PHE A 337 -18.03 7.10 -0.63
CA PHE A 337 -18.97 5.99 -0.52
C PHE A 337 -19.44 5.47 -1.86
N ASP A 338 -19.79 6.38 -2.79
CA ASP A 338 -20.37 6.02 -4.09
C ASP A 338 -19.41 5.15 -4.92
N SER A 339 -18.12 5.43 -4.89
CA SER A 339 -17.12 4.64 -5.62
C SER A 339 -17.03 3.20 -5.07
N VAL A 340 -17.11 3.02 -3.76
CA VAL A 340 -17.12 1.69 -3.11
C VAL A 340 -18.41 0.96 -3.37
N LYS A 341 -19.55 1.68 -3.32
CA LYS A 341 -20.86 1.12 -3.63
C LYS A 341 -20.94 0.61 -5.09
N GLU A 342 -20.41 1.35 -6.05
CA GLU A 342 -20.36 0.90 -7.45
C GLU A 342 -19.53 -0.39 -7.61
N VAL A 343 -18.43 -0.55 -6.88
CA VAL A 343 -17.67 -1.82 -6.84
C VAL A 343 -18.53 -2.94 -6.25
N ALA A 344 -19.18 -2.71 -5.12
CA ALA A 344 -20.06 -3.69 -4.48
C ALA A 344 -21.22 -4.09 -5.40
N ASP A 345 -21.89 -3.12 -6.03
CA ASP A 345 -22.98 -3.37 -6.98
C ASP A 345 -22.52 -4.19 -8.19
N ARG A 346 -21.29 -3.94 -8.70
CA ARG A 346 -20.71 -4.74 -9.79
C ARG A 346 -20.45 -6.17 -9.34
N TYR A 347 -19.88 -6.39 -8.17
CA TYR A 347 -19.65 -7.72 -7.61
C TYR A 347 -20.95 -8.48 -7.37
N CYS A 348 -21.98 -7.80 -6.87
CA CYS A 348 -23.31 -8.36 -6.70
C CYS A 348 -23.91 -8.80 -8.02
N ARG A 349 -23.89 -7.95 -9.04
CA ARG A 349 -24.39 -8.29 -10.40
C ARG A 349 -23.65 -9.46 -11.03
N ALA A 350 -22.36 -9.63 -10.69
CA ALA A 350 -21.54 -10.75 -11.14
C ALA A 350 -21.75 -12.04 -10.32
N GLY A 351 -22.58 -12.00 -9.28
CA GLY A 351 -22.85 -13.18 -8.42
C GLY A 351 -21.75 -13.50 -7.43
N ALA A 352 -20.87 -12.56 -7.09
CA ALA A 352 -19.85 -12.75 -6.07
C ALA A 352 -20.49 -13.04 -4.70
N PRO A 353 -19.88 -13.90 -3.87
CA PRO A 353 -20.35 -14.17 -2.50
C PRO A 353 -20.03 -12.98 -1.58
N LEU A 354 -20.70 -11.85 -1.80
CA LEU A 354 -20.46 -10.57 -1.16
C LEU A 354 -21.46 -10.26 -0.04
N THR A 355 -20.94 -9.74 1.05
CA THR A 355 -21.70 -9.02 2.08
C THR A 355 -21.27 -7.55 2.03
N PHE A 356 -22.14 -6.63 1.62
CA PHE A 356 -21.88 -5.20 1.69
C PHE A 356 -22.60 -4.60 2.89
N THR A 357 -21.87 -3.89 3.75
CA THR A 357 -22.40 -3.28 4.98
C THR A 357 -22.09 -1.79 4.99
N PRO A 358 -23.05 -0.94 4.61
CA PRO A 358 -22.93 0.50 4.81
C PRO A 358 -23.13 0.85 6.29
N TYR A 359 -22.35 1.79 6.81
CA TYR A 359 -22.50 2.34 8.15
C TYR A 359 -22.99 3.78 8.06
N ASP A 360 -24.12 4.06 8.65
CA ASP A 360 -24.71 5.40 8.79
C ASP A 360 -24.06 6.18 9.94
N ILE A 361 -22.76 6.06 10.06
CA ILE A 361 -21.90 6.81 10.96
C ILE A 361 -20.72 7.34 10.17
N SER A 362 -20.40 8.49 10.46
CA SER A 362 -19.89 9.52 9.64
C SER A 362 -18.49 9.40 9.11
N GLU A 363 -17.46 9.34 9.89
CA GLU A 363 -16.13 9.65 9.38
C GLU A 363 -15.28 8.38 9.22
N HIS A 364 -14.21 8.49 8.46
CA HIS A 364 -13.37 7.38 8.05
C HIS A 364 -12.91 6.49 9.23
N MET A 365 -12.36 7.09 10.28
CA MET A 365 -11.78 6.31 11.39
C MET A 365 -12.83 5.74 12.33
N THR A 366 -13.97 6.41 12.54
CA THR A 366 -15.09 5.87 13.30
C THR A 366 -15.69 4.65 12.62
N THR A 367 -15.79 4.67 11.30
CA THR A 367 -16.23 3.51 10.50
C THR A 367 -15.27 2.33 10.63
N ALA A 368 -13.95 2.58 10.73
CA ALA A 368 -12.98 1.53 11.01
C ALA A 368 -13.31 0.78 12.29
N VAL A 369 -13.50 1.53 13.38
CA VAL A 369 -13.77 0.97 14.70
C VAL A 369 -15.12 0.25 14.74
N ALA A 370 -16.16 0.84 14.16
CA ALA A 370 -17.51 0.28 14.15
C ALA A 370 -17.59 -1.06 13.40
N GLY A 371 -16.96 -1.16 12.24
CA GLY A 371 -17.00 -2.38 11.42
C GLY A 371 -16.00 -3.47 11.82
N PHE A 372 -15.09 -3.17 12.75
CA PHE A 372 -13.97 -4.06 13.07
C PHE A 372 -14.41 -5.39 13.71
N ALA A 373 -15.37 -5.32 14.63
CA ALA A 373 -15.92 -6.52 15.28
C ALA A 373 -16.65 -7.41 14.27
N ASP A 374 -17.45 -6.80 13.40
CA ASP A 374 -18.19 -7.51 12.35
C ASP A 374 -17.23 -8.19 11.35
N ALA A 375 -16.13 -7.51 10.98
CA ALA A 375 -15.11 -8.06 10.12
C ALA A 375 -14.47 -9.33 10.72
N TRP A 376 -14.08 -9.32 11.99
CA TRP A 376 -13.49 -10.50 12.63
C TRP A 376 -14.49 -11.62 12.88
N ASN A 377 -15.74 -11.30 13.21
CA ASN A 377 -16.81 -12.29 13.33
C ASN A 377 -17.12 -12.94 11.97
N TYR A 378 -17.07 -12.17 10.89
CA TYR A 378 -17.20 -12.69 9.54
C TYR A 378 -16.08 -13.68 9.20
N VAL A 379 -14.82 -13.33 9.47
CA VAL A 379 -13.66 -14.22 9.24
C VAL A 379 -13.81 -15.51 10.06
N GLU A 380 -14.15 -15.39 11.34
CA GLU A 380 -14.34 -16.55 12.21
C GLU A 380 -15.41 -17.52 11.68
N ALA A 381 -16.55 -16.98 11.24
CA ALA A 381 -17.61 -17.78 10.64
C ALA A 381 -17.13 -18.51 9.37
N ARG A 382 -16.29 -17.84 8.53
CA ARG A 382 -15.71 -18.49 7.34
C ARG A 382 -14.69 -19.58 7.68
N PHE A 383 -13.88 -19.40 8.72
CA PHE A 383 -12.98 -20.46 9.19
C PHE A 383 -13.74 -21.68 9.73
N ARG A 384 -14.96 -21.51 10.22
CA ARG A 384 -15.86 -22.60 10.62
C ARG A 384 -16.67 -23.19 9.46
N ASN A 385 -16.51 -22.67 8.22
CA ASN A 385 -17.31 -23.00 7.05
C ASN A 385 -18.83 -22.75 7.22
N ASP A 386 -19.23 -21.78 8.05
CA ASP A 386 -20.62 -21.36 8.16
C ASP A 386 -21.13 -20.80 6.81
N PRO A 387 -22.43 -20.80 6.51
CA PRO A 387 -22.98 -20.25 5.26
C PRO A 387 -22.63 -18.78 5.05
N VAL A 388 -22.33 -18.38 3.81
CA VAL A 388 -22.00 -16.98 3.47
C VAL A 388 -23.28 -16.13 3.50
N PRO A 389 -23.36 -15.07 4.32
CA PRO A 389 -24.46 -14.12 4.25
C PRO A 389 -24.27 -13.22 3.02
N VAL A 390 -24.93 -13.54 1.91
CA VAL A 390 -24.92 -12.65 0.72
C VAL A 390 -25.90 -11.50 0.96
N ARG A 391 -25.35 -10.29 0.95
CA ARG A 391 -26.13 -9.04 1.11
C ARG A 391 -25.60 -8.03 0.09
N CYS A 392 -26.42 -7.68 -0.83
CA CYS A 392 -26.19 -6.66 -1.84
C CYS A 392 -27.02 -5.38 -1.50
#